data_db99eba2f87d71c8ea3c1257f6c84dc0
#
_entry.id   db99eba2f87d71c8ea3c1257f6c84dc0
#
_cell.length_a   1.000
_cell.length_b   1.000
_cell.length_c   1.000
_cell.angle_alpha   90.00
_cell.angle_beta   90.00
_cell.angle_gamma   90.00
#
_symmetry.space_group_name_H-M   'P 1'
#
loop_
_entity.id
_entity.type
_entity.pdbx_description
1 polymer ?
#
loop_
_entity_poly.entity_id
_entity_poly.type
_entity_poly.pdbx_seq_one_letter_code
_entity_poly.pdbx_strand_id
1 'polypeptide(L)'
;QNEFMSAIVAGKTLDSFIKPEYLFQILTCIEATIPFVRPSADGLSASDRLYQRLQETNSKFNLNLTEAELIETVNKSVRMANRDISGFAAPSEIFIENTWNLLPETNHALLALNSYTVYDYRVAIEKTERFLSSLNPEFIFRKFDGKPDEKTYRNLVERARHNLEVGTLYLGCKLFSIAFMEALSLRVGLNIPLSTMMGEANCHDF
;
A
#
# COMPACT_ATOMS: atom_id res chain seq x y z
N GLN A 1 8.66 8.05 2.84
CA GLN A 1 9.28 9.31 2.38
C GLN A 1 8.28 10.22 1.66
N ASN A 2 7.36 9.68 0.88
CA ASN A 2 6.35 10.45 0.15
C ASN A 2 5.39 11.19 1.10
N GLU A 3 4.93 10.53 2.15
CA GLU A 3 4.02 11.09 3.15
C GLU A 3 4.66 12.25 3.91
N PHE A 4 5.95 12.13 4.24
CA PHE A 4 6.70 13.22 4.88
C PHE A 4 6.80 14.44 3.97
N MET A 5 7.15 14.25 2.70
CA MET A 5 7.21 15.35 1.72
C MET A 5 5.82 15.94 1.48
N SER A 6 4.78 15.12 1.38
CA SER A 6 3.40 15.57 1.27
C SER A 6 2.96 16.42 2.46
N ALA A 7 3.35 16.02 3.68
CA ALA A 7 3.07 16.79 4.89
C ALA A 7 3.79 18.16 4.87
N ILE A 8 5.07 18.22 4.45
CA ILE A 8 5.81 19.50 4.32
C ILE A 8 5.15 20.40 3.28
N VAL A 9 4.80 19.87 2.11
CA VAL A 9 4.14 20.65 1.05
C VAL A 9 2.79 21.15 1.54
N ALA A 10 1.95 20.29 2.13
CA ALA A 10 0.65 20.69 2.68
C ALA A 10 0.83 21.76 3.76
N GLY A 11 1.79 21.60 4.68
CA GLY A 11 2.09 22.58 5.72
C GLY A 11 2.42 23.95 5.13
N LYS A 12 3.37 24.01 4.20
CA LYS A 12 3.79 25.27 3.57
C LYS A 12 2.69 25.93 2.71
N THR A 13 1.87 25.11 2.06
CA THR A 13 0.84 25.64 1.15
C THR A 13 -0.38 26.13 1.92
N LEU A 14 -0.74 25.48 3.02
CA LEU A 14 -2.00 25.75 3.73
C LEU A 14 -1.84 26.68 4.93
N ASP A 15 -0.63 26.90 5.43
CA ASP A 15 -0.35 27.66 6.65
C ASP A 15 -0.99 29.07 6.66
N SER A 16 -1.00 29.75 5.51
CA SER A 16 -1.59 31.08 5.38
C SER A 16 -3.12 31.09 5.17
N PHE A 17 -3.73 29.93 4.92
CA PHE A 17 -5.15 29.82 4.54
C PHE A 17 -6.03 29.22 5.62
N ILE A 18 -5.46 28.40 6.53
CA ILE A 18 -6.21 27.66 7.53
C ILE A 18 -5.61 27.86 8.93
N LYS A 19 -6.45 27.70 9.95
CA LYS A 19 -6.00 27.81 11.33
C LYS A 19 -5.03 26.68 11.70
N PRO A 20 -4.06 26.94 12.60
CA PRO A 20 -3.05 25.95 13.01
C PRO A 20 -3.66 24.61 13.48
N GLU A 21 -4.81 24.65 14.16
CA GLU A 21 -5.49 23.44 14.65
C GLU A 21 -5.97 22.54 13.51
N TYR A 22 -6.47 23.13 12.43
CA TYR A 22 -6.89 22.35 11.25
C TYR A 22 -5.69 21.87 10.43
N LEU A 23 -4.65 22.69 10.32
CA LEU A 23 -3.40 22.28 9.67
C LEU A 23 -2.81 21.08 10.40
N PHE A 24 -2.75 21.11 11.72
CA PHE A 24 -2.31 20.01 12.56
C PHE A 24 -3.09 18.72 12.30
N GLN A 25 -4.44 18.79 12.19
CA GLN A 25 -5.27 17.63 11.87
C GLN A 25 -4.95 17.07 10.47
N ILE A 26 -4.75 17.93 9.47
CA ILE A 26 -4.41 17.50 8.10
C ILE A 26 -3.06 16.80 8.07
N LEU A 27 -2.04 17.38 8.69
CA LEU A 27 -0.69 16.78 8.75
C LEU A 27 -0.72 15.42 9.47
N THR A 28 -1.50 15.32 10.53
CA THR A 28 -1.70 14.05 11.25
C THR A 28 -2.37 13.00 10.37
N CYS A 29 -3.36 13.39 9.55
CA CYS A 29 -4.00 12.47 8.61
C CYS A 29 -3.01 12.00 7.54
N ILE A 30 -2.15 12.88 7.01
CA ILE A 30 -1.11 12.53 6.04
C ILE A 30 -0.10 11.56 6.68
N GLU A 31 0.39 11.83 7.89
CA GLU A 31 1.29 10.91 8.60
C GLU A 31 0.66 9.53 8.81
N ALA A 32 -0.62 9.48 9.10
CA ALA A 32 -1.32 8.22 9.32
C ALA A 32 -1.42 7.34 8.07
N THR A 33 -1.24 7.88 6.85
CA THR A 33 -1.24 7.05 5.63
C THR A 33 0.06 6.27 5.42
N ILE A 34 1.10 6.45 6.26
CA ILE A 34 2.28 5.55 6.24
C ILE A 34 1.80 4.12 6.54
N PRO A 35 1.86 3.19 5.55
CA PRO A 35 1.22 1.89 5.69
C PRO A 35 2.09 0.88 6.45
N PHE A 36 1.49 -0.23 6.88
CA PHE A 36 2.15 -1.44 7.40
C PHE A 36 3.10 -1.22 8.58
N VAL A 37 2.82 -0.20 9.41
CA VAL A 37 3.64 0.13 10.57
C VAL A 37 3.45 -0.91 11.68
N ARG A 38 4.51 -1.64 12.00
CA ARG A 38 4.50 -2.65 13.08
C ARG A 38 4.41 -1.96 14.45
N PRO A 39 3.81 -2.64 15.44
CA PRO A 39 3.88 -2.21 16.83
C PRO A 39 5.33 -2.02 17.27
N SER A 40 5.56 -1.09 18.19
CA SER A 40 6.87 -0.89 18.81
C SER A 40 7.19 -2.00 19.83
N ALA A 41 8.42 -2.01 20.33
CA ALA A 41 8.87 -3.04 21.29
C ALA A 41 8.08 -3.01 22.61
N ASP A 42 7.48 -1.88 22.96
CA ASP A 42 6.58 -1.69 24.12
C ASP A 42 5.13 -2.14 23.85
N GLY A 43 4.84 -2.66 22.66
CA GLY A 43 3.52 -3.17 22.27
C GLY A 43 2.54 -2.06 21.81
N LEU A 44 2.95 -0.80 21.77
CA LEU A 44 2.09 0.29 21.31
C LEU A 44 1.82 0.20 19.81
N SER A 45 0.56 0.33 19.43
CA SER A 45 0.14 0.41 18.02
C SER A 45 0.65 1.70 17.36
N ALA A 46 0.60 1.74 16.03
CA ALA A 46 0.91 2.96 15.28
C ALA A 46 0.00 4.13 15.68
N SER A 47 -1.27 3.85 16.00
CA SER A 47 -2.24 4.87 16.42
C SER A 47 -1.98 5.39 17.84
N ASP A 48 -1.57 4.51 18.78
CA ASP A 48 -1.20 4.93 20.14
C ASP A 48 0.04 5.85 20.12
N ARG A 49 1.05 5.48 19.33
CA ARG A 49 2.24 6.33 19.17
C ARG A 49 1.92 7.66 18.48
N LEU A 50 1.00 7.65 17.52
CA LEU A 50 0.53 8.88 16.89
C LEU A 50 -0.13 9.78 17.95
N TYR A 51 -1.00 9.22 18.79
CA TYR A 51 -1.64 9.96 19.87
C TYR A 51 -0.63 10.58 20.84
N GLN A 52 0.38 9.84 21.29
CA GLN A 52 1.45 10.36 22.15
C GLN A 52 2.18 11.55 21.50
N ARG A 53 2.58 11.41 20.23
CA ARG A 53 3.22 12.54 19.51
C ARG A 53 2.31 13.74 19.36
N LEU A 54 1.00 13.54 19.21
CA LEU A 54 0.04 14.64 19.16
C LEU A 54 -0.04 15.38 20.49
N GLN A 55 -0.03 14.68 21.62
CA GLN A 55 0.01 15.29 22.95
C GLN A 55 1.28 16.12 23.14
N GLU A 56 2.44 15.58 22.80
CA GLU A 56 3.73 16.29 22.86
C GLU A 56 3.73 17.54 21.97
N THR A 57 3.24 17.41 20.73
CA THR A 57 3.16 18.51 19.77
C THR A 57 2.19 19.59 20.21
N ASN A 58 1.01 19.21 20.72
CA ASN A 58 0.03 20.13 21.30
C ASN A 58 0.64 20.99 22.42
N SER A 59 1.36 20.34 23.32
CA SER A 59 2.06 21.02 24.42
C SER A 59 3.19 21.92 23.93
N LYS A 60 4.02 21.42 23.01
CA LYS A 60 5.20 22.14 22.48
C LYS A 60 4.83 23.42 21.73
N PHE A 61 3.75 23.38 20.95
CA PHE A 61 3.30 24.50 20.11
C PHE A 61 2.13 25.29 20.71
N ASN A 62 1.71 24.97 21.93
CA ASN A 62 0.59 25.63 22.63
C ASN A 62 -0.68 25.72 21.76
N LEU A 63 -1.05 24.62 21.10
CA LEU A 63 -2.21 24.58 20.21
C LEU A 63 -3.54 24.62 20.99
N ASN A 64 -3.50 24.41 22.32
CA ASN A 64 -4.62 24.42 23.24
C ASN A 64 -5.76 23.45 22.87
N LEU A 65 -5.44 22.34 22.19
CA LEU A 65 -6.39 21.30 21.88
C LEU A 65 -6.70 20.49 23.14
N THR A 66 -7.97 20.21 23.33
CA THR A 66 -8.46 19.33 24.40
C THR A 66 -8.13 17.86 24.09
N GLU A 67 -8.13 17.03 25.12
CA GLU A 67 -7.95 15.57 24.96
C GLU A 67 -8.96 14.97 23.99
N ALA A 68 -10.23 15.38 24.07
CA ALA A 68 -11.27 14.93 23.15
C ALA A 68 -10.97 15.29 21.68
N GLU A 69 -10.42 16.48 21.42
CA GLU A 69 -10.03 16.92 20.07
C GLU A 69 -8.80 16.13 19.56
N LEU A 70 -7.86 15.80 20.41
CA LEU A 70 -6.72 14.95 20.06
C LEU A 70 -7.17 13.52 19.70
N ILE A 71 -8.04 12.93 20.52
CA ILE A 71 -8.65 11.60 20.25
C ILE A 71 -9.43 11.63 18.94
N GLU A 72 -10.26 12.64 18.71
CA GLU A 72 -11.00 12.74 17.44
C GLU A 72 -10.08 12.94 16.25
N THR A 73 -8.96 13.66 16.40
CA THR A 73 -7.93 13.82 15.36
C THR A 73 -7.31 12.47 14.98
N VAL A 74 -6.94 11.65 15.96
CA VAL A 74 -6.43 10.29 15.70
C VAL A 74 -7.50 9.42 15.04
N ASN A 75 -8.75 9.50 15.47
CA ASN A 75 -9.85 8.75 14.87
C ASN A 75 -10.11 9.16 13.40
N LYS A 76 -9.99 10.45 13.06
CA LYS A 76 -10.05 10.92 11.66
C LYS A 76 -8.88 10.34 10.84
N SER A 77 -7.69 10.33 11.43
CA SER A 77 -6.47 9.81 10.82
C SER A 77 -6.56 8.30 10.58
N VAL A 78 -7.11 7.56 11.54
CA VAL A 78 -7.40 6.11 11.38
C VAL A 78 -8.38 5.86 10.24
N ARG A 79 -9.46 6.65 10.14
CA ARG A 79 -10.44 6.52 9.04
C ARG A 79 -9.78 6.78 7.69
N MET A 80 -8.93 7.81 7.59
CA MET A 80 -8.23 8.15 6.37
C MET A 80 -7.24 7.03 5.97
N ALA A 81 -6.40 6.58 6.92
CA ALA A 81 -5.45 5.50 6.69
C ALA A 81 -6.15 4.21 6.23
N ASN A 82 -7.23 3.80 6.90
CA ASN A 82 -7.99 2.60 6.52
C ASN A 82 -8.69 2.74 5.16
N ARG A 83 -9.10 3.96 4.78
CA ARG A 83 -9.67 4.21 3.46
C ARG A 83 -8.62 4.13 2.35
N ASP A 84 -7.44 4.66 2.59
CA ASP A 84 -6.30 4.64 1.66
C ASP A 84 -5.94 3.21 1.25
N ILE A 85 -5.87 2.30 2.22
CA ILE A 85 -5.52 0.89 2.02
C ILE A 85 -6.74 -0.03 1.91
N SER A 86 -7.94 0.50 1.69
CA SER A 86 -9.19 -0.28 1.65
C SER A 86 -9.20 -1.38 0.58
N GLY A 87 -8.35 -1.26 -0.45
CA GLY A 87 -8.14 -2.26 -1.49
C GLY A 87 -7.75 -3.63 -0.93
N PHE A 88 -7.05 -3.70 0.21
CA PHE A 88 -6.71 -4.97 0.86
C PHE A 88 -7.93 -5.74 1.38
N ALA A 89 -9.04 -5.07 1.66
CA ALA A 89 -10.30 -5.68 2.06
C ALA A 89 -11.39 -5.60 0.98
N ALA A 90 -11.03 -5.29 -0.27
CA ALA A 90 -11.93 -5.31 -1.42
C ALA A 90 -12.40 -6.74 -1.75
N PRO A 91 -13.41 -6.97 -2.60
CA PRO A 91 -13.65 -8.27 -3.21
C PRO A 91 -12.38 -8.81 -3.86
N SER A 92 -12.16 -10.12 -3.79
CA SER A 92 -10.88 -10.73 -4.20
C SER A 92 -10.55 -10.48 -5.67
N GLU A 93 -11.55 -10.39 -6.54
CA GLU A 93 -11.38 -10.07 -7.96
C GLU A 93 -10.77 -8.67 -8.12
N ILE A 94 -11.29 -7.70 -7.38
CA ILE A 94 -10.80 -6.31 -7.42
C ILE A 94 -9.40 -6.22 -6.78
N PHE A 95 -9.14 -7.00 -5.71
CA PHE A 95 -7.82 -7.05 -5.11
C PHE A 95 -6.76 -7.60 -6.09
N ILE A 96 -7.09 -8.67 -6.81
CA ILE A 96 -6.20 -9.25 -7.83
C ILE A 96 -5.98 -8.26 -8.98
N GLU A 97 -7.04 -7.61 -9.48
CA GLU A 97 -6.94 -6.60 -10.54
C GLU A 97 -6.05 -5.43 -10.12
N ASN A 98 -6.24 -4.90 -8.91
CA ASN A 98 -5.39 -3.84 -8.38
C ASN A 98 -3.93 -4.28 -8.25
N THR A 99 -3.70 -5.50 -7.75
CA THR A 99 -2.35 -6.07 -7.65
C THR A 99 -1.69 -6.17 -9.02
N TRP A 100 -2.45 -6.57 -10.03
CA TRP A 100 -1.98 -6.65 -11.42
C TRP A 100 -1.62 -5.30 -11.99
N ASN A 101 -2.47 -4.30 -11.80
CA ASN A 101 -2.25 -2.94 -12.28
C ASN A 101 -1.03 -2.24 -11.64
N LEU A 102 -0.58 -2.71 -10.47
CA LEU A 102 0.61 -2.20 -9.79
C LEU A 102 1.92 -2.86 -10.23
N LEU A 103 1.89 -3.93 -11.04
CA LEU A 103 3.11 -4.62 -11.49
C LEU A 103 4.13 -3.69 -12.17
N PRO A 104 3.73 -2.73 -13.04
CA PRO A 104 4.68 -1.79 -13.65
C PRO A 104 5.43 -0.91 -12.62
N GLU A 105 4.86 -0.66 -11.45
CA GLU A 105 5.54 0.07 -10.38
C GLU A 105 6.70 -0.74 -9.76
N THR A 106 6.60 -2.07 -9.80
CA THR A 106 7.65 -2.96 -9.30
C THR A 106 8.77 -3.20 -10.30
N ASN A 107 8.47 -3.08 -11.61
CA ASN A 107 9.45 -3.12 -12.69
C ASN A 107 9.00 -2.24 -13.85
N HIS A 108 9.64 -1.09 -14.02
CA HIS A 108 9.31 -0.09 -15.04
C HIS A 108 9.49 -0.60 -16.49
N ALA A 109 10.21 -1.69 -16.72
CA ALA A 109 10.29 -2.31 -18.04
C ALA A 109 8.90 -2.70 -18.58
N LEU A 110 7.95 -3.04 -17.68
CA LEU A 110 6.57 -3.38 -18.04
C LEU A 110 5.75 -2.20 -18.61
N LEU A 111 6.23 -0.95 -18.51
CA LEU A 111 5.59 0.19 -19.15
C LEU A 111 5.77 0.18 -20.67
N ALA A 112 6.80 -0.49 -21.17
CA ALA A 112 7.06 -0.64 -22.61
C ALA A 112 6.37 -1.92 -23.13
N LEU A 113 5.07 -1.84 -23.37
CA LEU A 113 4.17 -2.98 -23.62
C LEU A 113 4.66 -3.98 -24.68
N ASN A 114 5.39 -3.53 -25.69
CA ASN A 114 5.84 -4.40 -26.80
C ASN A 114 7.29 -4.89 -26.66
N SER A 115 8.00 -4.52 -25.60
CA SER A 115 9.44 -4.81 -25.48
C SER A 115 9.87 -5.51 -24.20
N TYR A 116 9.01 -5.58 -23.16
CA TYR A 116 9.39 -6.28 -21.95
C TYR A 116 9.48 -7.79 -22.18
N THR A 117 10.48 -8.41 -21.56
CA THR A 117 10.80 -9.83 -21.70
C THR A 117 10.07 -10.68 -20.65
N VAL A 118 10.09 -12.00 -20.83
CA VAL A 118 9.64 -12.96 -19.80
C VAL A 118 10.39 -12.73 -18.48
N TYR A 119 11.68 -12.39 -18.55
CA TYR A 119 12.48 -12.08 -17.37
C TYR A 119 11.96 -10.84 -16.62
N ASP A 120 11.66 -9.75 -17.35
CA ASP A 120 11.12 -8.53 -16.74
C ASP A 120 9.80 -8.79 -16.04
N TYR A 121 8.95 -9.57 -16.66
CA TYR A 121 7.66 -9.98 -16.12
C TYR A 121 7.83 -10.84 -14.86
N ARG A 122 8.73 -11.83 -14.89
CA ARG A 122 9.04 -12.66 -13.72
C ARG A 122 9.52 -11.81 -12.55
N VAL A 123 10.44 -10.88 -12.78
CA VAL A 123 10.97 -9.99 -11.74
C VAL A 123 9.85 -9.18 -11.07
N ALA A 124 8.90 -8.68 -11.85
CA ALA A 124 7.76 -7.95 -11.30
C ALA A 124 6.87 -8.85 -10.41
N ILE A 125 6.52 -10.04 -10.92
CA ILE A 125 5.67 -10.99 -10.17
C ILE A 125 6.36 -11.45 -8.88
N GLU A 126 7.68 -11.78 -8.92
CA GLU A 126 8.43 -12.18 -7.73
C GLU A 126 8.47 -11.08 -6.66
N LYS A 127 8.71 -9.83 -7.07
CA LYS A 127 8.71 -8.70 -6.13
C LYS A 127 7.36 -8.52 -5.47
N THR A 128 6.29 -8.60 -6.25
CA THR A 128 4.91 -8.42 -5.75
C THR A 128 4.52 -9.58 -4.83
N GLU A 129 4.82 -10.82 -5.23
CA GLU A 129 4.56 -11.99 -4.40
C GLU A 129 5.30 -11.90 -3.05
N ARG A 130 6.60 -11.60 -3.05
CA ARG A 130 7.38 -11.40 -1.82
C ARG A 130 6.83 -10.28 -0.96
N PHE A 131 6.39 -9.19 -1.57
CA PHE A 131 5.75 -8.09 -0.85
C PHE A 131 4.48 -8.58 -0.14
N LEU A 132 3.54 -9.20 -0.86
CA LEU A 132 2.29 -9.70 -0.27
C LEU A 132 2.56 -10.73 0.83
N SER A 133 3.48 -11.68 0.61
CA SER A 133 3.87 -12.70 1.58
C SER A 133 4.55 -12.12 2.83
N SER A 134 5.16 -10.93 2.73
CA SER A 134 5.80 -10.26 3.86
C SER A 134 4.83 -9.51 4.77
N LEU A 135 3.60 -9.26 4.31
CA LEU A 135 2.62 -8.50 5.05
C LEU A 135 1.96 -9.34 6.14
N ASN A 136 1.82 -8.72 7.31
CA ASN A 136 0.98 -9.28 8.38
C ASN A 136 -0.40 -8.59 8.31
N PRO A 137 -1.49 -9.36 8.08
CA PRO A 137 -2.84 -8.79 7.97
C PRO A 137 -3.27 -7.98 9.19
N GLU A 138 -2.76 -8.32 10.38
CA GLU A 138 -3.05 -7.59 11.64
C GLU A 138 -2.49 -6.15 11.65
N PHE A 139 -1.52 -5.82 10.77
CA PHE A 139 -0.90 -4.50 10.72
C PHE A 139 -1.29 -3.68 9.49
N ILE A 140 -2.22 -4.21 8.69
CA ILE A 140 -2.74 -3.49 7.51
C ILE A 140 -3.68 -2.39 7.97
N PHE A 141 -4.75 -2.75 8.68
CA PHE A 141 -5.74 -1.80 9.17
C PHE A 141 -5.41 -1.31 10.59
N ARG A 142 -5.92 -0.14 10.91
CA ARG A 142 -5.71 0.51 12.20
C ARG A 142 -7.02 0.62 12.96
N LYS A 143 -6.91 0.67 14.30
CA LYS A 143 -7.98 1.06 15.20
C LYS A 143 -7.42 1.97 16.30
N PHE A 144 -8.27 2.81 16.86
CA PHE A 144 -7.94 3.64 18.01
C PHE A 144 -9.22 3.98 18.77
N ASP A 145 -9.17 3.95 20.10
CA ASP A 145 -10.27 4.32 21.00
C ASP A 145 -11.61 3.70 20.56
N GLY A 146 -11.63 2.39 20.29
CA GLY A 146 -12.81 1.64 19.88
C GLY A 146 -13.33 1.95 18.46
N LYS A 147 -12.59 2.69 17.63
CA LYS A 147 -12.95 3.03 16.26
C LYS A 147 -11.93 2.55 15.25
N PRO A 148 -12.33 1.85 14.16
CA PRO A 148 -13.68 1.29 13.99
C PRO A 148 -14.04 0.30 15.12
N ASP A 149 -15.30 -0.03 15.28
CA ASP A 149 -15.73 -1.03 16.26
C ASP A 149 -15.03 -2.39 16.00
N GLU A 150 -14.94 -3.21 17.04
CA GLU A 150 -14.19 -4.45 17.00
C GLU A 150 -14.68 -5.43 15.91
N LYS A 151 -16.00 -5.47 15.66
CA LYS A 151 -16.57 -6.34 14.62
C LYS A 151 -16.16 -5.87 13.23
N THR A 152 -16.22 -4.56 12.98
CA THR A 152 -15.80 -3.94 11.71
C THR A 152 -14.28 -4.13 11.51
N TYR A 153 -13.48 -3.88 12.55
CA TYR A 153 -12.03 -4.08 12.47
C TYR A 153 -11.66 -5.53 12.13
N ARG A 154 -12.22 -6.50 12.84
CA ARG A 154 -11.95 -7.93 12.57
C ARG A 154 -12.37 -8.34 11.16
N ASN A 155 -13.49 -7.84 10.66
CA ASN A 155 -13.91 -8.11 9.28
C ASN A 155 -12.88 -7.58 8.25
N LEU A 156 -12.35 -6.36 8.46
CA LEU A 156 -11.33 -5.79 7.58
C LEU A 156 -10.05 -6.65 7.59
N VAL A 157 -9.58 -7.06 8.77
CA VAL A 157 -8.39 -7.92 8.93
C VAL A 157 -8.58 -9.27 8.26
N GLU A 158 -9.75 -9.91 8.46
CA GLU A 158 -10.04 -11.22 7.92
C GLU A 158 -10.13 -11.21 6.39
N ARG A 159 -10.75 -10.17 5.83
CA ARG A 159 -10.79 -9.98 4.37
C ARG A 159 -9.40 -9.73 3.80
N ALA A 160 -8.57 -8.92 4.48
CA ALA A 160 -7.20 -8.69 4.06
C ALA A 160 -6.37 -9.99 4.11
N ARG A 161 -6.52 -10.79 5.16
CA ARG A 161 -5.89 -12.13 5.30
C ARG A 161 -6.24 -13.01 4.11
N HIS A 162 -7.53 -13.14 3.82
CA HIS A 162 -8.02 -13.93 2.69
C HIS A 162 -7.45 -13.41 1.36
N ASN A 163 -7.46 -12.10 1.12
CA ASN A 163 -6.94 -11.51 -0.10
C ASN A 163 -5.43 -11.69 -0.26
N LEU A 164 -4.66 -11.60 0.82
CA LEU A 164 -3.22 -11.91 0.78
C LEU A 164 -2.96 -13.37 0.42
N GLU A 165 -3.72 -14.31 0.97
CA GLU A 165 -3.62 -15.74 0.64
C GLU A 165 -3.97 -16.00 -0.82
N VAL A 166 -5.09 -15.45 -1.30
CA VAL A 166 -5.53 -15.58 -2.70
C VAL A 166 -4.53 -14.93 -3.65
N GLY A 167 -4.05 -13.71 -3.34
CA GLY A 167 -3.09 -13.01 -4.17
C GLY A 167 -1.74 -13.72 -4.26
N THR A 168 -1.22 -14.20 -3.14
CA THR A 168 0.03 -14.97 -3.10
C THR A 168 -0.10 -16.27 -3.90
N LEU A 169 -1.19 -17.01 -3.74
CA LEU A 169 -1.46 -18.21 -4.51
C LEU A 169 -1.56 -17.92 -6.01
N TYR A 170 -2.28 -16.86 -6.38
CA TYR A 170 -2.43 -16.45 -7.78
C TYR A 170 -1.08 -16.10 -8.41
N LEU A 171 -0.26 -15.28 -7.74
CA LEU A 171 1.07 -14.93 -8.23
C LEU A 171 2.00 -16.14 -8.29
N GLY A 172 1.92 -17.06 -7.32
CA GLY A 172 2.64 -18.33 -7.34
C GLY A 172 2.30 -19.19 -8.56
N CYS A 173 1.02 -19.30 -8.92
CA CYS A 173 0.59 -19.99 -10.15
C CYS A 173 1.12 -19.29 -11.41
N LYS A 174 1.19 -17.95 -11.42
CA LYS A 174 1.79 -17.20 -12.53
C LYS A 174 3.29 -17.45 -12.64
N LEU A 175 4.03 -17.46 -11.53
CA LEU A 175 5.46 -17.79 -11.51
C LEU A 175 5.72 -19.20 -12.04
N PHE A 176 4.89 -20.16 -11.66
CA PHE A 176 4.98 -21.52 -12.21
C PHE A 176 4.79 -21.52 -13.75
N SER A 177 3.80 -20.80 -14.26
CA SER A 177 3.57 -20.68 -15.72
C SER A 177 4.76 -19.99 -16.43
N ILE A 178 5.34 -18.96 -15.80
CA ILE A 178 6.50 -18.25 -16.33
C ILE A 178 7.72 -19.18 -16.45
N ALA A 179 7.90 -20.13 -15.53
CA ALA A 179 9.00 -21.09 -15.62
C ALA A 179 9.00 -21.88 -16.94
N PHE A 180 7.83 -22.23 -17.47
CA PHE A 180 7.71 -22.86 -18.80
C PHE A 180 8.09 -21.91 -19.92
N MET A 181 7.68 -20.63 -19.82
CA MET A 181 8.03 -19.62 -20.84
C MET A 181 9.54 -19.33 -20.84
N GLU A 182 10.17 -19.27 -19.67
CA GLU A 182 11.65 -19.13 -19.58
C GLU A 182 12.36 -20.34 -20.18
N ALA A 183 11.89 -21.55 -19.91
CA ALA A 183 12.47 -22.75 -20.50
C ALA A 183 12.37 -22.74 -22.04
N LEU A 184 11.29 -22.22 -22.61
CA LEU A 184 11.16 -21.99 -24.05
C LEU A 184 12.12 -20.90 -24.55
N SER A 185 12.24 -19.77 -23.80
CA SER A 185 13.13 -18.67 -24.12
C SER A 185 14.59 -19.10 -24.24
N LEU A 186 15.03 -20.06 -23.45
CA LEU A 186 16.40 -20.60 -23.54
C LEU A 186 16.73 -21.17 -24.93
N ARG A 187 15.71 -21.60 -25.70
CA ARG A 187 15.89 -22.13 -27.06
C ARG A 187 15.79 -21.08 -28.15
N VAL A 188 15.02 -20.02 -27.94
CA VAL A 188 14.73 -19.01 -28.97
C VAL A 188 15.41 -17.67 -28.71
N GLY A 189 15.82 -17.41 -27.47
CA GLY A 189 16.52 -16.19 -27.04
C GLY A 189 15.87 -15.53 -25.82
N LEU A 190 16.68 -15.14 -24.84
CA LEU A 190 16.20 -14.56 -23.58
C LEU A 190 15.65 -13.15 -23.71
N ASN A 191 15.97 -12.45 -24.79
CA ASN A 191 15.58 -11.05 -25.02
C ASN A 191 14.36 -10.91 -25.94
N ILE A 192 13.64 -12.01 -26.19
CA ILE A 192 12.44 -11.96 -27.00
C ILE A 192 11.31 -11.32 -26.17
N PRO A 193 10.62 -10.30 -26.68
CA PRO A 193 9.48 -9.69 -26.00
C PRO A 193 8.40 -10.74 -25.69
N LEU A 194 7.77 -10.59 -24.53
CA LEU A 194 6.67 -11.50 -24.13
C LEU A 194 5.52 -11.46 -25.13
N SER A 195 5.19 -10.29 -25.71
CA SER A 195 4.17 -10.13 -26.74
C SER A 195 4.44 -11.02 -27.97
N THR A 196 5.69 -11.13 -28.41
CA THR A 196 6.09 -12.03 -29.51
C THR A 196 5.85 -13.49 -29.15
N MET A 197 6.19 -13.90 -27.92
CA MET A 197 5.97 -15.27 -27.44
C MET A 197 4.49 -15.63 -27.32
N MET A 198 3.64 -14.63 -27.04
CA MET A 198 2.18 -14.78 -26.94
C MET A 198 1.47 -14.68 -28.31
N GLY A 199 2.20 -14.44 -29.39
CA GLY A 199 1.63 -14.29 -30.72
C GLY A 199 0.99 -12.94 -31.01
N GLU A 200 1.29 -11.92 -30.22
CA GLU A 200 0.76 -10.55 -30.38
C GLU A 200 1.65 -9.68 -31.28
N ALA A 201 2.74 -10.23 -31.82
CA ALA A 201 3.61 -9.49 -32.73
C ALA A 201 2.86 -9.14 -34.02
N ASN A 202 2.72 -7.84 -34.29
CA ASN A 202 2.27 -7.36 -35.59
C ASN A 202 3.31 -7.74 -36.65
N CYS A 203 2.87 -8.44 -37.70
CA CYS A 203 3.75 -8.88 -38.82
C CYS A 203 4.37 -7.71 -39.61
N HIS A 204 4.25 -6.48 -39.16
CA HIS A 204 4.79 -5.27 -39.80
C HIS A 204 6.16 -4.84 -39.24
N ASP A 205 6.68 -5.52 -38.21
CA ASP A 205 7.94 -5.14 -37.52
C ASP A 205 9.12 -6.10 -37.88
N PHE A 206 8.99 -6.88 -38.99
CA PHE A 206 10.08 -7.72 -39.54
C PHE A 206 10.44 -7.30 -40.97
#